data_ee12fc37b908cc604f6a6ebdbf971993
#
_entry.id   ee12fc37b908cc604f6a6ebdbf971993
#
_cell.length_a   1.000
_cell.length_b   1.000
_cell.length_c   1.000
_cell.angle_alpha   90.00
_cell.angle_beta   90.00
_cell.angle_gamma   90.00
#
_symmetry.space_group_name_H-M   'P 1'
#
loop_
_entity.id
_entity.type
_entity.pdbx_description
1 polymer ?
#
loop_
_entity_poly.entity_id
_entity_poly.type
_entity_poly.pdbx_seq_one_letter_code
_entity_poly.pdbx_strand_id
1 'polypeptide(L)'
;AEDMEVSLQLISNGGTIVYAPEAVVAHVPESGRRRFLAKRSRDARAHVRIMRKYPKKRRRGPNFDFIGSSTTVLLVAPLWFTAIITGLPFLYFFLQAESKTWEEVQTWWQTNILLVTLALLLIQELILWRGTLGVINRTAILQSNKNRIIVYFAFKGLIMQWSLALWKGLMLGCLDAMLKQNGHESN
;
A
#
# COMPACT_ATOMS: atom_id res chain seq x y z
N ALA A 1 -2.31 13.55 -7.48
CA ALA A 1 -3.19 14.07 -6.40
C ALA A 1 -3.80 15.42 -6.75
N GLU A 2 -3.09 16.28 -7.49
CA GLU A 2 -3.58 17.59 -7.93
C GLU A 2 -4.80 17.45 -8.84
N ASP A 3 -4.76 16.56 -9.80
CA ASP A 3 -5.86 16.29 -10.73
C ASP A 3 -7.16 15.87 -9.99
N MET A 4 -7.01 15.07 -8.94
CA MET A 4 -8.13 14.64 -8.11
C MET A 4 -8.72 15.82 -7.31
N GLU A 5 -7.86 16.68 -6.76
CA GLU A 5 -8.34 17.85 -6.00
C GLU A 5 -9.07 18.84 -6.90
N VAL A 6 -8.54 19.13 -8.10
CA VAL A 6 -9.19 19.97 -9.10
C VAL A 6 -10.54 19.39 -9.52
N SER A 7 -10.58 18.08 -9.79
CA SER A 7 -11.82 17.39 -10.16
C SER A 7 -12.88 17.49 -9.05
N LEU A 8 -12.49 17.28 -7.80
CA LEU A 8 -13.41 17.39 -6.65
C LEU A 8 -13.88 18.83 -6.42
N GLN A 9 -12.99 19.80 -6.62
CA GLN A 9 -13.35 21.22 -6.51
C GLN A 9 -14.35 21.61 -7.60
N LEU A 10 -14.13 21.17 -8.85
CA LEU A 10 -15.05 21.43 -9.95
C LEU A 10 -16.43 20.85 -9.66
N ILE A 11 -16.50 19.58 -9.25
CA ILE A 11 -17.77 18.91 -8.93
C ILE A 11 -18.46 19.57 -7.73
N SER A 12 -17.71 19.97 -6.69
CA SER A 12 -18.29 20.62 -5.51
C SER A 12 -18.90 21.99 -5.81
N ASN A 13 -18.38 22.68 -6.84
CA ASN A 13 -18.88 23.95 -7.33
C ASN A 13 -20.01 23.79 -8.39
N GLY A 14 -20.54 22.59 -8.56
CA GLY A 14 -21.64 22.32 -9.51
C GLY A 14 -21.20 22.04 -10.94
N GLY A 15 -19.89 22.01 -11.21
CA GLY A 15 -19.37 21.65 -12.53
C GLY A 15 -19.54 20.17 -12.84
N THR A 16 -19.50 19.83 -14.11
CA THR A 16 -19.53 18.45 -14.62
C THR A 16 -18.21 18.11 -15.30
N ILE A 17 -17.77 16.86 -15.14
CA ILE A 17 -16.60 16.34 -15.84
C ILE A 17 -17.13 15.39 -16.89
N VAL A 18 -16.78 15.67 -18.17
CA VAL A 18 -17.17 14.85 -19.31
C VAL A 18 -15.93 14.07 -19.79
N TYR A 19 -16.12 12.79 -20.04
CA TYR A 19 -15.08 11.97 -20.66
C TYR A 19 -15.01 12.27 -22.16
N ALA A 20 -13.83 12.66 -22.63
CA ALA A 20 -13.56 12.92 -24.05
C ALA A 20 -12.61 11.83 -24.58
N PRO A 21 -13.11 10.77 -25.23
CA PRO A 21 -12.28 9.65 -25.69
C PRO A 21 -11.27 10.04 -26.77
N GLU A 22 -11.52 11.14 -27.49
CA GLU A 22 -10.63 11.68 -28.53
C GLU A 22 -9.41 12.45 -27.94
N ALA A 23 -9.50 12.87 -26.67
CA ALA A 23 -8.43 13.58 -25.99
C ALA A 23 -7.32 12.62 -25.56
N VAL A 24 -6.46 12.26 -26.50
CA VAL A 24 -5.33 11.35 -26.27
C VAL A 24 -4.10 12.16 -25.86
N VAL A 25 -3.58 11.87 -24.66
CA VAL A 25 -2.35 12.49 -24.14
C VAL A 25 -1.26 11.43 -24.06
N ALA A 26 -0.12 11.69 -24.69
CA ALA A 26 1.06 10.87 -24.53
C ALA A 26 1.69 11.15 -23.15
N HIS A 27 1.68 10.15 -22.29
CA HIS A 27 2.24 10.25 -20.95
C HIS A 27 3.63 9.62 -20.89
N VAL A 28 4.63 10.40 -20.47
CA VAL A 28 5.96 9.87 -20.22
C VAL A 28 5.93 9.08 -18.92
N PRO A 29 6.21 7.77 -18.93
CA PRO A 29 6.20 6.97 -17.73
C PRO A 29 7.28 7.43 -16.74
N GLU A 30 6.96 7.37 -15.46
CA GLU A 30 7.95 7.68 -14.42
C GLU A 30 9.08 6.66 -14.45
N SER A 31 10.29 7.15 -14.71
CA SER A 31 11.48 6.32 -14.69
C SER A 31 12.11 6.31 -13.29
N GLY A 32 12.42 5.09 -12.81
CA GLY A 32 13.21 4.87 -11.62
C GLY A 32 12.42 4.68 -10.32
N ARG A 33 12.88 3.69 -9.56
CA ARG A 33 12.29 3.26 -8.28
C ARG A 33 12.13 4.41 -7.28
N ARG A 34 13.17 5.25 -7.13
CA ARG A 34 13.16 6.36 -6.16
C ARG A 34 12.06 7.37 -6.45
N ARG A 35 11.87 7.75 -7.72
CA ARG A 35 10.82 8.68 -8.14
C ARG A 35 9.43 8.08 -7.92
N PHE A 36 9.25 6.82 -8.31
CA PHE A 36 8.01 6.08 -8.10
C PHE A 36 7.60 6.08 -6.62
N LEU A 37 8.50 5.68 -5.70
CA LEU A 37 8.20 5.60 -4.27
C LEU A 37 7.94 6.99 -3.66
N ALA A 38 8.70 8.00 -4.06
CA ALA A 38 8.48 9.38 -3.62
C ALA A 38 7.11 9.89 -4.04
N LYS A 39 6.66 9.59 -5.28
CA LYS A 39 5.32 9.93 -5.75
C LYS A 39 4.25 9.21 -4.93
N ARG A 40 4.38 7.90 -4.71
CA ARG A 40 3.40 7.15 -3.92
C ARG A 40 3.24 7.72 -2.51
N SER A 41 4.35 8.11 -1.86
CA SER A 41 4.30 8.76 -0.55
C SER A 41 3.59 10.13 -0.60
N ARG A 42 3.88 10.96 -1.61
CA ARG A 42 3.20 12.26 -1.80
C ARG A 42 1.70 12.08 -2.08
N ASP A 43 1.34 11.11 -2.93
CA ASP A 43 -0.05 10.83 -3.26
C ASP A 43 -0.83 10.39 -2.01
N ALA A 44 -0.25 9.51 -1.17
CA ALA A 44 -0.85 9.09 0.08
C ALA A 44 -1.02 10.24 1.08
N ARG A 45 -0.02 11.12 1.21
CA ARG A 45 -0.08 12.33 2.04
C ARG A 45 -1.20 13.27 1.58
N ALA A 46 -1.26 13.53 0.27
CA ALA A 46 -2.29 14.37 -0.34
C ALA A 46 -3.70 13.75 -0.20
N HIS A 47 -3.81 12.42 -0.22
CA HIS A 47 -5.07 11.74 -0.02
C HIS A 47 -5.70 12.06 1.34
N VAL A 48 -4.93 12.07 2.43
CA VAL A 48 -5.42 12.46 3.76
C VAL A 48 -5.98 13.88 3.74
N ARG A 49 -5.27 14.82 3.10
CA ARG A 49 -5.72 16.22 2.94
C ARG A 49 -7.04 16.29 2.18
N ILE A 50 -7.14 15.57 1.06
CA ILE A 50 -8.34 15.54 0.22
C ILE A 50 -9.52 14.95 0.97
N MET A 51 -9.33 13.86 1.70
CA MET A 51 -10.39 13.24 2.50
C MET A 51 -10.92 14.16 3.59
N ARG A 52 -10.05 14.98 4.17
CA ARG A 52 -10.42 15.98 5.18
C ARG A 52 -11.19 17.16 4.56
N LYS A 53 -10.71 17.68 3.42
CA LYS A 53 -11.32 18.83 2.73
C LYS A 53 -12.66 18.47 2.10
N TYR A 54 -12.76 17.26 1.55
CA TYR A 54 -13.94 16.74 0.87
C TYR A 54 -14.42 15.43 1.53
N PRO A 55 -15.08 15.49 2.70
CA PRO A 55 -15.57 14.29 3.38
C PRO A 55 -16.65 13.59 2.55
N LYS A 56 -16.81 12.27 2.71
CA LYS A 56 -17.71 11.42 1.91
C LYS A 56 -19.13 11.99 1.79
N LYS A 57 -19.65 12.62 2.85
CA LYS A 57 -20.99 13.26 2.87
C LYS A 57 -21.11 14.45 1.91
N ARG A 58 -20.00 15.10 1.54
CA ARG A 58 -19.98 16.28 0.64
C ARG A 58 -19.53 15.93 -0.78
N ARG A 59 -19.15 14.69 -1.03
CA ARG A 59 -18.75 14.25 -2.36
C ARG A 59 -19.95 13.78 -3.16
N ARG A 60 -20.23 14.47 -4.26
CA ARG A 60 -21.16 14.00 -5.29
C ARG A 60 -20.34 13.23 -6.32
N GLY A 61 -20.67 11.98 -6.57
CA GLY A 61 -19.98 11.17 -7.59
C GLY A 61 -19.46 9.82 -7.08
N PRO A 62 -18.85 9.02 -7.95
CA PRO A 62 -18.30 7.72 -7.60
C PRO A 62 -17.26 7.85 -6.48
N ASN A 63 -17.17 6.84 -5.65
CA ASN A 63 -16.18 6.78 -4.57
C ASN A 63 -14.77 6.83 -5.18
N PHE A 64 -14.11 7.98 -5.06
CA PHE A 64 -12.68 8.08 -5.32
C PHE A 64 -11.96 7.37 -4.18
N ASP A 65 -11.67 6.11 -4.38
CA ASP A 65 -11.03 5.32 -3.35
C ASP A 65 -9.62 4.92 -3.76
N PHE A 66 -8.70 5.86 -3.54
CA PHE A 66 -7.25 5.59 -3.67
C PHE A 66 -6.82 4.48 -2.70
N ILE A 67 -7.37 4.46 -1.49
CA ILE A 67 -7.10 3.43 -0.50
C ILE A 67 -7.67 2.10 -0.98
N GLY A 68 -8.90 2.06 -1.49
CA GLY A 68 -9.53 0.84 -2.01
C GLY A 68 -8.72 0.20 -3.13
N SER A 69 -8.23 0.98 -4.09
CA SER A 69 -7.40 0.48 -5.19
C SER A 69 -6.01 0.01 -4.76
N SER A 70 -5.51 0.49 -3.62
CA SER A 70 -4.18 0.19 -3.09
C SER A 70 -4.20 -0.66 -1.82
N THR A 71 -5.37 -1.13 -1.37
CA THR A 71 -5.54 -1.85 -0.10
C THR A 71 -4.63 -3.06 0.01
N THR A 72 -4.53 -3.86 -1.04
CA THR A 72 -3.66 -5.05 -1.04
C THR A 72 -2.20 -4.68 -0.80
N VAL A 73 -1.71 -3.61 -1.45
CA VAL A 73 -0.34 -3.14 -1.26
C VAL A 73 -0.16 -2.50 0.12
N LEU A 74 -1.16 -1.76 0.60
CA LEU A 74 -1.13 -1.10 1.90
C LEU A 74 -0.99 -2.10 3.04
N LEU A 75 -1.63 -3.27 2.94
CA LEU A 75 -1.59 -4.32 3.96
C LEU A 75 -0.27 -5.11 3.99
N VAL A 76 0.60 -5.00 2.97
CA VAL A 76 1.84 -5.80 2.90
C VAL A 76 2.75 -5.55 4.10
N ALA A 77 3.12 -4.29 4.35
CA ALA A 77 4.04 -3.99 5.45
C ALA A 77 3.46 -4.32 6.84
N PRO A 78 2.21 -3.93 7.20
CA PRO A 78 1.63 -4.28 8.49
C PRO A 78 1.58 -5.79 8.74
N LEU A 79 1.16 -6.58 7.77
CA LEU A 79 1.08 -8.04 7.94
C LEU A 79 2.46 -8.66 8.15
N TRP A 80 3.48 -8.23 7.40
CA TRP A 80 4.85 -8.68 7.60
C TRP A 80 5.41 -8.27 8.96
N PHE A 81 5.18 -7.02 9.40
CA PHE A 81 5.59 -6.58 10.73
C PHE A 81 4.88 -7.37 11.83
N THR A 82 3.58 -7.61 11.70
CA THR A 82 2.84 -8.43 12.66
C THR A 82 3.40 -9.84 12.71
N ALA A 83 3.68 -10.47 11.55
CA ALA A 83 4.27 -11.81 11.50
C ALA A 83 5.66 -11.87 12.15
N ILE A 84 6.49 -10.85 11.96
CA ILE A 84 7.81 -10.77 12.60
C ILE A 84 7.66 -10.61 14.11
N ILE A 85 6.82 -9.67 14.56
CA ILE A 85 6.62 -9.39 15.99
C ILE A 85 6.03 -10.60 16.73
N THR A 86 5.12 -11.34 16.10
CA THR A 86 4.52 -12.54 16.71
C THR A 86 5.39 -13.79 16.56
N GLY A 87 6.09 -13.91 15.43
CA GLY A 87 6.90 -15.08 15.09
C GLY A 87 8.25 -15.12 15.80
N LEU A 88 8.91 -13.98 16.04
CA LEU A 88 10.22 -13.95 16.73
C LEU A 88 10.14 -14.46 18.17
N PRO A 89 9.20 -14.01 19.03
CA PRO A 89 9.03 -14.59 20.34
C PRO A 89 8.72 -16.09 20.32
N PHE A 90 7.83 -16.51 19.39
CA PHE A 90 7.52 -17.93 19.22
C PHE A 90 8.78 -18.75 18.87
N LEU A 91 9.60 -18.29 17.93
CA LEU A 91 10.85 -18.94 17.56
C LEU A 91 11.85 -18.98 18.73
N TYR A 92 11.96 -17.88 19.48
CA TYR A 92 12.82 -17.82 20.66
C TYR A 92 12.42 -18.85 21.71
N PHE A 93 11.13 -18.93 22.05
CA PHE A 93 10.61 -19.93 22.99
C PHE A 93 10.77 -21.35 22.46
N PHE A 94 10.53 -21.58 21.18
CA PHE A 94 10.72 -22.89 20.54
C PHE A 94 12.16 -23.38 20.64
N LEU A 95 13.14 -22.50 20.42
CA LEU A 95 14.57 -22.85 20.51
C LEU A 95 15.04 -23.07 21.97
N GLN A 96 14.32 -22.51 22.95
CA GLN A 96 14.63 -22.71 24.37
C GLN A 96 13.82 -23.85 25.03
N ALA A 97 12.96 -24.53 24.30
CA ALA A 97 12.02 -25.53 24.81
C ALA A 97 12.69 -26.80 25.41
N GLU A 98 13.99 -26.96 25.29
CA GLU A 98 14.72 -28.04 26.00
C GLU A 98 14.66 -27.94 27.53
N SER A 99 14.29 -26.78 28.08
CA SER A 99 14.31 -26.53 29.52
C SER A 99 12.94 -26.23 30.17
N LYS A 100 11.87 -26.10 29.38
CA LYS A 100 10.54 -25.73 29.86
C LYS A 100 9.45 -26.64 29.34
N THR A 101 8.50 -26.98 30.18
CA THR A 101 7.31 -27.73 29.77
C THR A 101 6.51 -26.94 28.73
N TRP A 102 6.04 -27.60 27.69
CA TRP A 102 5.29 -26.99 26.59
C TRP A 102 4.07 -26.17 27.05
N GLU A 103 3.53 -26.44 28.22
CA GLU A 103 2.39 -25.72 28.81
C GLU A 103 2.71 -24.26 29.14
N GLU A 104 3.95 -23.92 29.46
CA GLU A 104 4.37 -22.54 29.73
C GLU A 104 4.60 -21.70 28.45
N VAL A 105 4.80 -22.35 27.31
CA VAL A 105 5.11 -21.71 26.02
C VAL A 105 3.84 -21.38 25.22
N GLN A 106 2.76 -22.09 25.45
CA GLN A 106 1.49 -21.88 24.77
C GLN A 106 0.58 -20.91 25.54
N THR A 107 0.90 -19.64 25.53
CA THR A 107 -0.21 -18.70 25.70
C THR A 107 -1.06 -18.80 24.44
N TRP A 108 -2.28 -19.34 24.59
CA TRP A 108 -3.30 -19.54 23.55
C TRP A 108 -3.41 -18.36 22.58
N TRP A 109 -3.25 -17.15 23.07
CA TRP A 109 -3.24 -15.91 22.33
C TRP A 109 -2.12 -15.79 21.31
N GLN A 110 -0.87 -16.14 21.69
CA GLN A 110 0.30 -15.98 20.79
C GLN A 110 0.20 -16.93 19.61
N THR A 111 -0.21 -18.17 19.85
CA THR A 111 -0.39 -19.18 18.81
C THR A 111 -1.51 -18.78 17.84
N ASN A 112 -2.65 -18.31 18.36
CA ASN A 112 -3.76 -17.90 17.51
C ASN A 112 -3.45 -16.65 16.69
N ILE A 113 -2.81 -15.63 17.26
CA ILE A 113 -2.38 -14.43 16.53
C ILE A 113 -1.40 -14.82 15.41
N LEU A 114 -0.45 -15.69 15.70
CA LEU A 114 0.52 -16.17 14.69
C LEU A 114 -0.19 -16.92 13.56
N LEU A 115 -1.08 -17.86 13.87
CA LEU A 115 -1.82 -18.62 12.87
C LEU A 115 -2.70 -17.71 12.00
N VAL A 116 -3.44 -16.78 12.58
CA VAL A 116 -4.25 -15.81 11.84
C VAL A 116 -3.36 -14.95 10.96
N THR A 117 -2.22 -14.47 11.48
CA THR A 117 -1.29 -13.66 10.70
C THR A 117 -0.70 -14.42 9.52
N LEU A 118 -0.31 -15.68 9.73
CA LEU A 118 0.20 -16.56 8.66
C LEU A 118 -0.88 -16.84 7.61
N ALA A 119 -2.12 -17.07 8.03
CA ALA A 119 -3.24 -17.26 7.10
C ALA A 119 -3.50 -15.99 6.25
N LEU A 120 -3.49 -14.80 6.87
CA LEU A 120 -3.63 -13.54 6.17
C LEU A 120 -2.47 -13.28 5.20
N LEU A 121 -1.24 -13.60 5.59
CA LEU A 121 -0.08 -13.54 4.70
C LEU A 121 -0.23 -14.49 3.51
N LEU A 122 -0.67 -15.71 3.74
CA LEU A 122 -0.91 -16.68 2.66
C LEU A 122 -1.96 -16.16 1.68
N ILE A 123 -3.08 -15.67 2.17
CA ILE A 123 -4.14 -15.07 1.33
C ILE A 123 -3.58 -13.89 0.54
N GLN A 124 -2.83 -13.00 1.19
CA GLN A 124 -2.19 -11.86 0.53
C GLN A 124 -1.20 -12.31 -0.54
N GLU A 125 -0.39 -13.34 -0.25
CA GLU A 125 0.53 -13.90 -1.23
C GLU A 125 -0.20 -14.46 -2.45
N LEU A 126 -1.30 -15.18 -2.26
CA LEU A 126 -2.10 -15.71 -3.36
C LEU A 126 -2.69 -14.60 -4.25
N ILE A 127 -3.17 -13.50 -3.64
CA ILE A 127 -3.68 -12.35 -4.37
C ILE A 127 -2.55 -11.67 -5.16
N LEU A 128 -1.41 -11.42 -4.51
CA LEU A 128 -0.25 -10.78 -5.13
C LEU A 128 0.39 -11.67 -6.20
N TRP A 129 0.40 -12.97 -6.00
CA TRP A 129 0.91 -13.95 -6.97
C TRP A 129 0.20 -13.83 -8.31
N ARG A 130 -1.13 -13.83 -8.31
CA ARG A 130 -1.93 -13.67 -9.54
C ARG A 130 -1.63 -12.35 -10.24
N GLY A 131 -1.62 -11.24 -9.49
CA GLY A 131 -1.31 -9.92 -10.03
C GLY A 131 0.12 -9.83 -10.57
N THR A 132 1.09 -10.32 -9.81
CA THR A 132 2.52 -10.29 -10.17
C THR A 132 2.81 -11.12 -11.41
N LEU A 133 2.28 -12.35 -11.49
CA LEU A 133 2.41 -13.19 -12.68
C LEU A 133 1.76 -12.56 -13.90
N GLY A 134 0.58 -11.93 -13.73
CA GLY A 134 -0.08 -11.19 -14.81
C GLY A 134 0.78 -10.06 -15.36
N VAL A 135 1.44 -9.30 -14.49
CA VAL A 135 2.37 -8.22 -14.89
C VAL A 135 3.63 -8.81 -15.54
N ILE A 136 4.25 -9.81 -14.91
CA ILE A 136 5.46 -10.46 -15.45
C ILE A 136 5.18 -11.05 -16.84
N ASN A 137 4.04 -11.71 -17.03
CA ASN A 137 3.70 -12.33 -18.30
C ASN A 137 3.36 -11.33 -19.43
N ARG A 138 2.90 -10.12 -19.06
CA ARG A 138 2.54 -9.07 -20.04
C ARG A 138 3.68 -8.12 -20.36
N THR A 139 4.73 -8.10 -19.56
CA THR A 139 5.85 -7.19 -19.75
C THR A 139 6.97 -7.87 -20.54
N ALA A 140 7.64 -7.10 -21.40
CA ALA A 140 8.83 -7.53 -22.15
C ALA A 140 10.01 -8.00 -21.28
N ILE A 141 9.89 -7.94 -19.94
CA ILE A 141 10.85 -8.48 -19.00
C ILE A 141 11.08 -9.98 -19.22
N LEU A 142 10.09 -10.70 -19.74
CA LEU A 142 10.20 -12.12 -20.10
C LEU A 142 10.97 -12.38 -21.39
N GLN A 143 11.11 -11.38 -22.26
CA GLN A 143 11.95 -11.50 -23.45
C GLN A 143 13.45 -11.43 -23.11
N SER A 144 13.79 -10.92 -21.94
CA SER A 144 15.12 -11.01 -21.37
C SER A 144 15.24 -12.34 -20.63
N ASN A 145 16.30 -13.09 -20.90
CA ASN A 145 16.64 -14.42 -20.34
C ASN A 145 16.82 -14.43 -18.79
N LYS A 146 16.14 -13.54 -18.08
CA LYS A 146 16.22 -13.44 -16.62
C LYS A 146 15.35 -14.51 -15.94
N ASN A 147 15.91 -15.14 -14.93
CA ASN A 147 15.22 -16.13 -14.12
C ASN A 147 13.94 -15.51 -13.51
N ARG A 148 12.77 -16.08 -13.81
CA ARG A 148 11.45 -15.64 -13.34
C ARG A 148 11.38 -15.51 -11.82
N ILE A 149 12.10 -16.38 -11.10
CA ILE A 149 12.17 -16.39 -9.64
C ILE A 149 12.82 -15.10 -9.14
N ILE A 150 13.95 -14.70 -9.71
CA ILE A 150 14.65 -13.46 -9.33
C ILE A 150 13.76 -12.24 -9.58
N VAL A 151 13.08 -12.21 -10.73
CA VAL A 151 12.14 -11.12 -11.09
C VAL A 151 10.99 -11.07 -10.09
N TYR A 152 10.44 -12.22 -9.70
CA TYR A 152 9.37 -12.30 -8.70
C TYR A 152 9.81 -11.71 -7.35
N PHE A 153 10.96 -12.13 -6.82
CA PHE A 153 11.45 -11.59 -5.54
C PHE A 153 11.81 -10.11 -5.61
N ALA A 154 12.38 -9.65 -6.71
CA ALA A 154 12.63 -8.22 -6.93
C ALA A 154 11.32 -7.40 -6.92
N PHE A 155 10.27 -7.94 -7.53
CA PHE A 155 8.95 -7.31 -7.55
C PHE A 155 8.30 -7.29 -6.15
N LYS A 156 8.46 -8.39 -5.39
CA LYS A 156 8.02 -8.46 -3.98
C LYS A 156 8.72 -7.38 -3.13
N GLY A 157 10.03 -7.23 -3.29
CA GLY A 157 10.79 -6.17 -2.62
C GLY A 157 10.29 -4.77 -2.99
N LEU A 158 9.90 -4.56 -4.24
CA LEU A 158 9.31 -3.28 -4.68
C LEU A 158 7.92 -3.06 -4.05
N ILE A 159 7.07 -4.09 -3.99
CA ILE A 159 5.74 -4.00 -3.36
C ILE A 159 5.87 -3.65 -1.87
N MET A 160 6.80 -4.28 -1.15
CA MET A 160 7.08 -3.95 0.25
C MET A 160 7.48 -2.48 0.41
N GLN A 161 8.41 -2.00 -0.41
CA GLN A 161 8.83 -0.59 -0.37
C GLN A 161 7.69 0.36 -0.75
N TRP A 162 6.84 -0.03 -1.67
CA TRP A 162 5.63 0.72 -2.03
C TRP A 162 4.68 0.79 -0.84
N SER A 163 4.41 -0.31 -0.16
CA SER A 163 3.61 -0.33 1.07
C SER A 163 4.16 0.64 2.12
N LEU A 164 5.46 0.58 2.39
CA LEU A 164 6.13 1.48 3.34
C LEU A 164 6.03 2.95 2.90
N ALA A 165 6.17 3.24 1.61
CA ALA A 165 6.03 4.59 1.07
C ALA A 165 4.60 5.13 1.24
N LEU A 166 3.57 4.29 1.05
CA LEU A 166 2.18 4.66 1.32
C LEU A 166 1.96 4.96 2.80
N TRP A 167 2.42 4.10 3.70
CA TRP A 167 2.30 4.31 5.15
C TRP A 167 3.02 5.59 5.60
N LYS A 168 4.25 5.81 5.13
CA LYS A 168 4.96 7.07 5.37
C LYS A 168 4.11 8.28 4.95
N GLY A 169 3.53 8.24 3.76
CA GLY A 169 2.70 9.32 3.25
C GLY A 169 1.44 9.54 4.10
N LEU A 170 0.74 8.46 4.47
CA LEU A 170 -0.45 8.54 5.33
C LEU A 170 -0.11 9.11 6.70
N MET A 171 0.96 8.64 7.34
CA MET A 171 1.39 9.15 8.65
C MET A 171 1.73 10.64 8.59
N LEU A 172 2.49 11.08 7.59
CA LEU A 172 2.81 12.50 7.39
C LEU A 172 1.53 13.31 7.14
N GLY A 173 0.60 12.80 6.34
CA GLY A 173 -0.69 13.46 6.11
C GLY A 173 -1.55 13.59 7.38
N CYS A 174 -1.54 12.57 8.24
CA CYS A 174 -2.20 12.64 9.54
C CYS A 174 -1.53 13.65 10.48
N LEU A 175 -0.20 13.68 10.51
CA LEU A 175 0.56 14.67 11.29
C LEU A 175 0.26 16.11 10.81
N ASP A 176 0.27 16.36 9.50
CA ASP A 176 -0.13 17.65 8.94
C ASP A 176 -1.55 18.05 9.36
N ALA A 177 -2.46 17.06 9.37
CA ALA A 177 -3.83 17.28 9.79
C ALA A 177 -3.95 17.65 11.27
N MET A 178 -3.16 17.00 12.14
CA MET A 178 -3.13 17.27 13.58
C MET A 178 -2.50 18.63 13.88
N LEU A 179 -1.43 18.98 13.20
CA LEU A 179 -0.72 20.24 13.38
C LEU A 179 -1.42 21.42 12.68
N LYS A 180 -2.59 21.21 12.06
CA LYS A 180 -3.30 22.21 11.25
C LYS A 180 -2.46 22.83 10.13
N GLN A 181 -1.33 22.23 9.81
CA GLN A 181 -0.48 22.66 8.71
C GLN A 181 -1.14 22.23 7.40
N ASN A 182 -1.65 23.20 6.66
CA ASN A 182 -2.02 22.96 5.27
C ASN A 182 -0.71 22.84 4.49
N GLY A 183 -0.35 21.64 4.10
CA GLY A 183 0.95 21.35 3.45
C GLY A 183 1.16 21.97 2.06
N HIS A 184 0.61 23.16 1.83
CA HIS A 184 0.75 23.95 0.60
C HIS A 184 1.05 25.44 0.84
N GLU A 185 1.27 25.86 2.09
CA GLU A 185 1.67 27.25 2.36
C GLU A 185 3.17 27.41 2.54
N SER A 186 3.97 26.59 1.90
CA SER A 186 5.38 26.88 1.75
C SER A 186 5.74 26.90 0.27
N ASN A 187 5.40 28.02 -0.36
CA ASN A 187 6.20 28.77 -1.34
C ASN A 187 5.38 29.91 -1.90
#